data_607a2e80c16916add83bdb6e2611bc7e
#
_entry.id   607a2e80c16916add83bdb6e2611bc7e
#
_cell.length_a   1.000
_cell.length_b   1.000
_cell.length_c   1.000
_cell.angle_alpha   90.00
_cell.angle_beta   90.00
_cell.angle_gamma   90.00
#
_symmetry.space_group_name_H-M   'P 1'
#
loop_
_entity.id
_entity.type
_entity.pdbx_description
1 polymer ?
#
loop_
_entity_poly.entity_id
_entity_poly.type
_entity_poly.pdbx_seq_one_letter_code
_entity_poly.pdbx_strand_id
1 'polypeptide(L)'
;MAYATQADLVPLRMTVKDLTELTDDDNTGEINADIVTAALEEASGRVESYCRMRYVTPLQKSDDVKALTLDITVYLLFSRRRETAIGETVQQRFDQAIAFLKDIAASKASLDQPSTALQPQSSLGGPTISEKDRRLRFSDHEIGGYV
;
A
#
# COMPACT_ATOMS: atom_id res chain seq x y z
N MET A 1 2.26 -12.81 -7.30
CA MET A 1 1.12 -12.36 -8.14
C MET A 1 1.32 -10.88 -8.45
N ALA A 2 1.35 -10.50 -9.71
CA ALA A 2 1.62 -9.11 -10.09
C ALA A 2 0.35 -8.25 -9.99
N TYR A 3 0.49 -7.03 -9.43
CA TYR A 3 -0.61 -6.05 -9.32
C TYR A 3 -0.78 -5.18 -10.55
N ALA A 4 0.19 -5.21 -11.46
CA ALA A 4 0.18 -4.50 -12.73
C ALA A 4 0.60 -5.44 -13.86
N THR A 5 0.36 -5.00 -15.09
CA THR A 5 0.68 -5.75 -16.32
C THR A 5 1.62 -4.94 -17.20
N GLN A 6 2.24 -5.60 -18.20
CA GLN A 6 3.04 -4.92 -19.21
C GLN A 6 2.24 -3.81 -19.93
N ALA A 7 0.95 -4.04 -20.18
CA ALA A 7 0.07 -3.05 -20.80
C ALA A 7 -0.15 -1.79 -19.93
N ASP A 8 0.00 -1.91 -18.63
CA ASP A 8 -0.08 -0.76 -17.71
C ASP A 8 1.22 0.05 -17.69
N LEU A 9 2.37 -0.56 -18.02
CA LEU A 9 3.65 0.16 -18.14
C LEU A 9 3.66 1.09 -19.35
N VAL A 10 3.13 0.62 -20.47
CA VAL A 10 3.08 1.34 -21.74
C VAL A 10 1.63 1.75 -22.05
N PRO A 11 1.32 3.01 -22.32
CA PRO A 11 2.22 4.18 -22.44
C PRO A 11 2.39 5.00 -21.15
N LEU A 12 1.81 4.57 -20.02
CA LEU A 12 1.66 5.41 -18.82
C LEU A 12 2.99 5.80 -18.17
N ARG A 13 3.97 4.93 -18.22
CA ARG A 13 5.24 5.11 -17.49
C ARG A 13 6.46 5.19 -18.39
N MET A 14 6.43 4.51 -19.52
CA MET A 14 7.53 4.48 -20.49
C MET A 14 7.01 4.21 -21.90
N THR A 15 7.87 4.43 -22.89
CA THR A 15 7.57 4.10 -24.30
C THR A 15 7.87 2.63 -24.59
N VAL A 16 7.29 2.10 -25.67
CA VAL A 16 7.63 0.76 -26.18
C VAL A 16 9.13 0.65 -26.46
N LYS A 17 9.71 1.72 -27.04
CA LYS A 17 11.12 1.76 -27.38
C LYS A 17 12.00 1.63 -26.13
N ASP A 18 11.72 2.40 -25.08
CA ASP A 18 12.47 2.35 -23.83
C ASP A 18 12.36 0.96 -23.20
N LEU A 19 11.15 0.37 -23.19
CA LEU A 19 10.94 -0.96 -22.65
C LEU A 19 11.70 -2.02 -23.44
N THR A 20 11.71 -1.94 -24.77
CA THR A 20 12.53 -2.82 -25.63
C THR A 20 14.02 -2.67 -25.29
N GLU A 21 14.53 -1.43 -25.29
CA GLU A 21 15.95 -1.17 -24.97
C GLU A 21 16.37 -1.69 -23.59
N LEU A 22 15.47 -1.68 -22.60
CA LEU A 22 15.74 -2.16 -21.25
C LEU A 22 15.64 -3.67 -21.09
N THR A 23 14.89 -4.37 -21.95
CA THR A 23 14.61 -5.80 -21.81
C THR A 23 15.22 -6.66 -22.90
N ASP A 24 15.61 -6.09 -24.04
CA ASP A 24 16.22 -6.81 -25.15
C ASP A 24 17.74 -6.98 -24.91
N ASP A 25 18.10 -8.11 -24.29
CA ASP A 25 19.51 -8.45 -24.03
C ASP A 25 20.18 -9.09 -25.25
N ASP A 26 19.39 -9.69 -26.12
CA ASP A 26 19.86 -10.45 -27.30
C ASP A 26 19.86 -9.61 -28.59
N ASN A 27 19.48 -8.32 -28.54
CA ASN A 27 19.33 -7.42 -29.68
C ASN A 27 18.38 -7.96 -30.76
N THR A 28 17.28 -8.53 -30.33
CA THR A 28 16.22 -9.03 -31.21
C THR A 28 15.27 -7.95 -31.71
N GLY A 29 15.26 -6.79 -31.05
CA GLY A 29 14.35 -5.68 -31.30
C GLY A 29 12.95 -5.89 -30.68
N GLU A 30 12.79 -6.91 -29.84
CA GLU A 30 11.52 -7.26 -29.21
C GLU A 30 11.60 -7.13 -27.67
N ILE A 31 10.43 -6.89 -27.06
CA ILE A 31 10.33 -6.83 -25.59
C ILE A 31 10.44 -8.26 -25.03
N ASN A 32 11.35 -8.47 -24.09
CA ASN A 32 11.42 -9.73 -23.36
C ASN A 32 10.37 -9.74 -22.24
N ALA A 33 9.27 -10.47 -22.48
CA ALA A 33 8.14 -10.56 -21.56
C ALA A 33 8.50 -11.21 -20.21
N ASP A 34 9.46 -12.14 -20.19
CA ASP A 34 9.88 -12.80 -18.95
C ASP A 34 10.59 -11.82 -18.01
N ILE A 35 11.43 -10.94 -18.55
CA ILE A 35 12.11 -9.89 -17.79
C ILE A 35 11.10 -8.89 -17.21
N VAL A 36 10.13 -8.48 -18.02
CA VAL A 36 9.06 -7.57 -17.57
C VAL A 36 8.24 -8.22 -16.46
N THR A 37 7.85 -9.47 -16.64
CA THR A 37 7.07 -10.20 -15.64
C THR A 37 7.84 -10.37 -14.34
N ALA A 38 9.10 -10.74 -14.39
CA ALA A 38 9.96 -10.86 -13.20
C ALA A 38 10.08 -9.52 -12.45
N ALA A 39 10.25 -8.40 -13.17
CA ALA A 39 10.31 -7.09 -12.55
C ALA A 39 8.98 -6.67 -11.90
N LEU A 40 7.84 -6.98 -12.53
CA LEU A 40 6.50 -6.73 -11.97
C LEU A 40 6.24 -7.57 -10.72
N GLU A 41 6.66 -8.82 -10.71
CA GLU A 41 6.53 -9.70 -9.54
C GLU A 41 7.42 -9.25 -8.38
N GLU A 42 8.66 -8.87 -8.66
CA GLU A 42 9.56 -8.32 -7.65
C GLU A 42 9.00 -7.03 -7.04
N ALA A 43 8.51 -6.11 -7.88
CA ALA A 43 7.88 -4.87 -7.42
C ALA A 43 6.65 -5.15 -6.54
N SER A 44 5.80 -6.08 -6.97
CA SER A 44 4.61 -6.50 -6.22
C SER A 44 4.98 -7.09 -4.86
N GLY A 45 5.99 -7.95 -4.81
CA GLY A 45 6.51 -8.51 -3.56
C GLY A 45 7.06 -7.45 -2.61
N ARG A 46 7.70 -6.39 -3.14
CA ARG A 46 8.14 -5.24 -2.33
C ARG A 46 6.95 -4.50 -1.71
N VAL A 47 5.93 -4.19 -2.51
CA VAL A 47 4.70 -3.55 -2.01
C VAL A 47 4.08 -4.39 -0.89
N GLU A 48 3.90 -5.70 -1.11
CA GLU A 48 3.37 -6.61 -0.09
C GLU A 48 4.23 -6.64 1.18
N SER A 49 5.55 -6.61 1.06
CA SER A 49 6.45 -6.69 2.21
C SER A 49 6.26 -5.54 3.20
N TYR A 50 5.96 -4.34 2.71
CA TYR A 50 5.64 -3.18 3.56
C TYR A 50 4.21 -3.22 4.10
N CYS A 51 3.29 -3.83 3.35
CA CYS A 51 1.86 -3.81 3.67
C CYS A 51 1.43 -4.97 4.58
N ARG A 52 2.15 -6.10 4.59
CA ARG A 52 1.75 -7.35 5.28
C ARG A 52 1.45 -7.21 6.76
N MET A 53 2.04 -6.23 7.44
CA MET A 53 1.81 -6.00 8.86
C MET A 53 0.46 -5.35 9.15
N ARG A 54 -0.15 -4.70 8.16
CA ARG A 54 -1.38 -3.93 8.33
C ARG A 54 -2.55 -4.43 7.50
N TYR A 55 -2.28 -5.04 6.37
CA TYR A 55 -3.28 -5.46 5.40
C TYR A 55 -3.20 -6.95 5.11
N VAL A 56 -4.34 -7.52 4.75
CA VAL A 56 -4.41 -8.91 4.28
C VAL A 56 -3.70 -9.01 2.93
N THR A 57 -2.75 -9.93 2.82
CA THR A 57 -2.03 -10.21 1.57
C THR A 57 -2.50 -11.55 0.99
N PRO A 58 -2.62 -11.67 -0.33
CA PRO A 58 -2.34 -10.67 -1.35
C PRO A 58 -3.31 -9.48 -1.29
N LEU A 59 -2.79 -8.27 -1.59
CA LEU A 59 -3.59 -7.05 -1.62
C LEU A 59 -4.65 -7.13 -2.72
N GLN A 60 -5.76 -6.43 -2.52
CA GLN A 60 -6.74 -6.24 -3.59
C GLN A 60 -6.18 -5.28 -4.64
N LYS A 61 -6.50 -5.53 -5.91
CA LYS A 61 -6.11 -4.65 -7.01
C LYS A 61 -6.80 -3.31 -6.85
N SER A 62 -6.02 -2.25 -6.70
CA SER A 62 -6.46 -0.86 -6.67
C SER A 62 -5.51 0.00 -7.49
N ASP A 63 -5.96 1.18 -7.87
CA ASP A 63 -5.14 2.09 -8.67
C ASP A 63 -3.89 2.54 -7.92
N ASP A 64 -3.97 2.73 -6.60
CA ASP A 64 -2.82 3.08 -5.77
C ASP A 64 -1.78 1.95 -5.74
N VAL A 65 -2.21 0.71 -5.49
CA VAL A 65 -1.32 -0.46 -5.50
C VAL A 65 -0.69 -0.65 -6.88
N LYS A 66 -1.46 -0.44 -7.95
CA LYS A 66 -0.96 -0.49 -9.32
C LYS A 66 0.09 0.58 -9.57
N ALA A 67 -0.19 1.83 -9.21
CA ALA A 67 0.74 2.95 -9.41
C ALA A 67 2.07 2.73 -8.68
N LEU A 68 2.03 2.30 -7.41
CA LEU A 68 3.22 1.96 -6.63
C LEU A 68 4.02 0.84 -7.28
N THR A 69 3.35 -0.22 -7.73
CA THR A 69 4.00 -1.34 -8.42
C THR A 69 4.67 -0.90 -9.70
N LEU A 70 4.00 -0.05 -10.51
CA LEU A 70 4.57 0.45 -11.76
C LEU A 70 5.79 1.33 -11.54
N ASP A 71 5.77 2.25 -10.58
CA ASP A 71 6.89 3.15 -10.30
C ASP A 71 8.12 2.36 -9.80
N ILE A 72 7.91 1.34 -9.00
CA ILE A 72 8.98 0.45 -8.56
C ILE A 72 9.49 -0.41 -9.72
N THR A 73 8.60 -0.93 -10.58
CA THR A 73 8.98 -1.76 -11.74
C THR A 73 9.86 -0.98 -12.71
N VAL A 74 9.49 0.26 -13.03
CA VAL A 74 10.29 1.13 -13.91
C VAL A 74 11.70 1.31 -13.36
N TYR A 75 11.84 1.60 -12.07
CA TYR A 75 13.14 1.73 -11.42
C TYR A 75 13.94 0.43 -11.51
N LEU A 76 13.32 -0.73 -11.27
CA LEU A 76 13.98 -2.03 -11.35
C LEU A 76 14.50 -2.31 -12.77
N LEU A 77 13.70 -2.01 -13.79
CA LEU A 77 14.10 -2.19 -15.18
C LEU A 77 15.30 -1.30 -15.56
N PHE A 78 15.33 -0.04 -15.14
CA PHE A 78 16.48 0.84 -15.36
C PHE A 78 17.69 0.41 -14.56
N SER A 79 17.53 0.03 -13.31
CA SER A 79 18.63 -0.38 -12.43
C SER A 79 19.30 -1.70 -12.85
N ARG A 80 18.60 -2.53 -13.63
CA ARG A 80 19.12 -3.77 -14.17
C ARG A 80 20.27 -3.55 -15.13
N ARG A 81 20.23 -2.46 -15.92
CA ARG A 81 21.30 -2.10 -16.85
C ARG A 81 22.25 -1.11 -16.21
N ARG A 82 23.48 -1.55 -15.92
CA ARG A 82 24.51 -0.72 -15.28
C ARG A 82 24.98 0.46 -16.13
N GLU A 83 24.83 0.36 -17.44
CA GLU A 83 25.30 1.37 -18.40
C GLU A 83 24.25 2.48 -18.64
N THR A 84 22.99 2.24 -18.26
CA THR A 84 21.92 3.21 -18.46
C THR A 84 21.75 4.06 -17.20
N ALA A 85 21.96 5.36 -17.32
CA ALA A 85 21.71 6.28 -16.22
C ALA A 85 20.23 6.32 -15.88
N ILE A 86 19.90 6.17 -14.61
CA ILE A 86 18.53 6.31 -14.11
C ILE A 86 18.18 7.80 -14.16
N GLY A 87 17.13 8.15 -14.91
CA GLY A 87 16.64 9.52 -14.99
C GLY A 87 16.15 10.02 -13.63
N GLU A 88 16.38 11.30 -13.34
CA GLU A 88 15.98 11.92 -12.07
C GLU A 88 14.48 11.71 -11.75
N THR A 89 13.61 11.81 -12.76
CA THR A 89 12.17 11.57 -12.60
C THR A 89 11.86 10.15 -12.15
N VAL A 90 12.55 9.15 -12.68
CA VAL A 90 12.38 7.74 -12.31
C VAL A 90 12.84 7.52 -10.87
N GLN A 91 13.99 8.10 -10.50
CA GLN A 91 14.50 8.04 -9.15
C GLN A 91 13.54 8.70 -8.15
N GLN A 92 13.05 9.89 -8.44
CA GLN A 92 12.10 10.61 -7.59
C GLN A 92 10.80 9.84 -7.39
N ARG A 93 10.23 9.25 -8.44
CA ARG A 93 9.02 8.42 -8.33
C ARG A 93 9.24 7.19 -7.47
N PHE A 94 10.36 6.53 -7.65
CA PHE A 94 10.73 5.39 -6.82
C PHE A 94 10.88 5.79 -5.35
N ASP A 95 11.59 6.88 -5.06
CA ASP A 95 11.78 7.37 -3.69
C ASP A 95 10.46 7.76 -3.04
N GLN A 96 9.55 8.41 -3.78
CA GLN A 96 8.21 8.74 -3.32
C GLN A 96 7.38 7.48 -3.03
N ALA A 97 7.42 6.48 -3.92
CA ALA A 97 6.72 5.21 -3.71
C ALA A 97 7.23 4.49 -2.45
N ILE A 98 8.54 4.42 -2.25
CA ILE A 98 9.13 3.80 -1.07
C ILE A 98 8.82 4.60 0.20
N ALA A 99 8.86 5.94 0.14
CA ALA A 99 8.50 6.79 1.28
C ALA A 99 7.03 6.55 1.69
N PHE A 100 6.12 6.50 0.73
CA PHE A 100 4.71 6.21 0.99
C PHE A 100 4.51 4.81 1.59
N LEU A 101 5.19 3.80 1.08
CA LEU A 101 5.16 2.44 1.65
C LEU A 101 5.69 2.38 3.09
N LYS A 102 6.75 3.14 3.39
CA LYS A 102 7.26 3.28 4.77
C LYS A 102 6.24 3.97 5.68
N ASP A 103 5.55 4.99 5.20
CA ASP A 103 4.50 5.67 5.96
C ASP A 103 3.30 4.75 6.20
N ILE A 104 2.95 3.87 5.26
CA ILE A 104 1.95 2.82 5.46
C ILE A 104 2.41 1.87 6.56
N ALA A 105 3.63 1.36 6.49
CA ALA A 105 4.18 0.46 7.51
C ALA A 105 4.23 1.11 8.90
N ALA A 106 4.53 2.42 8.97
CA ALA A 106 4.56 3.21 10.20
C ALA A 106 3.17 3.69 10.68
N SER A 107 2.10 3.31 10.01
CA SER A 107 0.71 3.75 10.30
C SER A 107 0.44 5.25 10.12
N LYS A 108 1.27 5.94 9.34
CA LYS A 108 1.08 7.35 9.00
C LYS A 108 0.23 7.56 7.75
N ALA A 109 0.23 6.59 6.85
CA ALA A 109 -0.62 6.56 5.67
C ALA A 109 -1.45 5.29 5.63
N SER A 110 -2.50 5.27 4.81
CA SER A 110 -3.38 4.10 4.63
C SER A 110 -3.70 3.88 3.17
N LEU A 111 -3.95 2.61 2.83
CA LEU A 111 -4.52 2.18 1.56
C LEU A 111 -5.97 1.77 1.78
N ASP A 112 -6.79 1.86 0.75
CA ASP A 112 -8.14 1.30 0.75
C ASP A 112 -8.07 -0.21 0.54
N GLN A 113 -7.69 -0.92 1.62
CA GLN A 113 -7.44 -2.36 1.64
C GLN A 113 -7.97 -2.97 2.94
N PRO A 114 -8.41 -4.25 2.91
CA PRO A 114 -8.80 -4.95 4.12
C PRO A 114 -7.64 -5.02 5.13
N SER A 115 -7.88 -4.50 6.34
CA SER A 115 -6.88 -4.52 7.42
C SER A 115 -6.78 -5.90 8.06
N THR A 116 -5.56 -6.33 8.40
CA THR A 116 -5.32 -7.52 9.25
C THR A 116 -5.61 -7.25 10.71
N ALA A 117 -5.49 -6.01 11.17
CA ALA A 117 -5.92 -5.66 12.51
C ALA A 117 -7.44 -5.83 12.56
N LEU A 118 -7.93 -6.73 13.42
CA LEU A 118 -9.24 -6.52 14.01
C LEU A 118 -9.24 -5.07 14.46
N GLN A 119 -10.00 -4.22 13.75
CA GLN A 119 -10.21 -2.87 14.26
C GLN A 119 -10.58 -3.06 15.71
N PRO A 120 -9.88 -2.46 16.69
CA PRO A 120 -10.49 -2.26 17.95
C PRO A 120 -11.77 -1.52 17.55
N GLN A 121 -12.90 -2.23 17.61
CA GLN A 121 -14.17 -1.53 17.60
C GLN A 121 -13.96 -0.49 18.68
N SER A 122 -13.82 0.76 18.26
CA SER A 122 -14.08 1.86 19.13
C SER A 122 -15.54 1.65 19.51
N SER A 123 -15.75 0.78 20.48
CA SER A 123 -16.93 0.86 21.30
C SER A 123 -16.83 2.24 21.90
N LEU A 124 -17.47 3.21 21.25
CA LEU A 124 -17.98 4.40 21.88
C LEU A 124 -19.06 3.97 22.88
N GLY A 125 -18.75 2.92 23.65
CA GLY A 125 -19.33 2.61 24.90
C GLY A 125 -18.65 3.49 25.92
N GLY A 126 -19.04 4.74 25.99
CA GLY A 126 -18.89 5.44 27.23
C GLY A 126 -19.45 4.55 28.35
N PRO A 127 -19.02 4.69 29.60
CA PRO A 127 -19.51 3.85 30.69
C PRO A 127 -21.03 3.91 30.67
N THR A 128 -21.63 2.83 30.19
CA THR A 128 -23.07 2.62 30.34
C THR A 128 -23.29 2.45 31.83
N ILE A 129 -23.66 3.55 32.47
CA ILE A 129 -24.19 3.47 33.83
C ILE A 129 -25.43 2.61 33.71
N SER A 130 -25.32 1.40 34.22
CA SER A 130 -26.45 0.48 34.29
C SER A 130 -27.63 1.21 34.95
N GLU A 131 -28.80 1.08 34.36
CA GLU A 131 -30.02 1.69 34.91
C GLU A 131 -30.28 1.28 36.36
N LYS A 132 -29.66 0.17 36.79
CA LYS A 132 -29.64 -0.34 38.16
C LYS A 132 -28.87 0.58 39.11
N ASP A 133 -27.80 1.22 38.64
CA ASP A 133 -27.00 2.15 39.46
C ASP A 133 -27.64 3.52 39.55
N ARG A 134 -28.56 3.86 38.64
CA ARG A 134 -29.32 5.11 38.67
C ARG A 134 -30.34 5.16 39.78
N ARG A 135 -30.83 3.99 40.25
CA ARG A 135 -31.84 3.89 41.33
C ARG A 135 -31.24 3.99 42.71
N LEU A 136 -29.91 3.83 42.84
CA LEU A 136 -29.24 3.86 44.16
C LEU A 136 -28.73 5.26 44.58
N ARG A 137 -28.83 6.27 43.71
CA ARG A 137 -28.27 7.60 44.02
C ARG A 137 -29.21 8.60 44.66
N PHE A 138 -30.51 8.37 44.65
CA PHE A 138 -31.48 9.26 45.27
C PHE A 138 -32.67 8.41 45.74
N SER A 139 -32.56 7.79 46.88
CA SER A 139 -33.75 7.43 47.61
C SER A 139 -34.21 8.71 48.32
N ASP A 140 -35.39 9.18 47.96
CA ASP A 140 -36.06 10.35 48.59
C ASP A 140 -36.33 10.21 50.07
N HIS A 141 -35.71 9.23 50.70
CA HIS A 141 -35.97 8.89 52.12
C HIS A 141 -34.98 9.55 53.10
N GLU A 142 -33.96 10.28 52.62
CA GLU A 142 -33.00 10.91 53.52
C GLU A 142 -33.14 12.44 53.65
N ILE A 143 -34.13 13.05 53.01
CA ILE A 143 -34.39 14.50 53.13
C ILE A 143 -35.52 14.81 54.10
N GLY A 144 -36.01 13.80 54.81
CA GLY A 144 -37.06 13.99 55.78
C GLY A 144 -36.57 14.11 57.25
N GLY A 145 -35.72 15.09 57.53
CA GLY A 145 -35.16 15.17 58.87
C GLY A 145 -34.58 16.49 59.32
N TYR A 146 -35.11 17.62 58.84
CA TYR A 146 -34.87 18.89 59.48
C TYR A 146 -36.16 19.69 59.52
N VAL A 147 -36.84 19.51 60.59
CA VAL A 147 -37.78 20.49 61.10
C VAL A 147 -37.12 21.15 62.27
#